data_b026317179bb3658da3cfda630d05081
#
_entry.id   b026317179bb3658da3cfda630d05081
#
_cell.length_a   1.000
_cell.length_b   1.000
_cell.length_c   1.000
_cell.angle_alpha   90.00
_cell.angle_beta   90.00
_cell.angle_gamma   90.00
#
_symmetry.space_group_name_H-M   'P 1'
#
loop_
_entity.id
_entity.type
_entity.pdbx_description
1 polymer ?
#
loop_
_entity_poly.entity_id
_entity_poly.type
_entity_poly.pdbx_seq_one_letter_code
_entity_poly.pdbx_strand_id
1 'polypeptide(L)'
;MEFFRIKKDIPFMKYALVLNAISFITFALAVFFLITRGLHLSVEFTGGTVMEVAYTQTADIGKVRETVSGLGYSDVIVQNFGTSRDVMIRLPVQKGVTSAQQSELVLEALRAADPEVTLRRTEFVGPQVGEELVHGGLMALGMVVLGIVIYLAMRFEWKFGVAAVIANLHDVVIILGFFAFFQWEFSLAVLAGVLAVLGYSVNESVVIFDRIREAFRKYRKMTTAEVIDHAITSTMSRTIITHASTEAMVLSMFFFGGPSLHYFALALTIGILFGIYSSVFVAAAIAMWLGVKREDLVKPARKDGDPNDPHAGATV
;
A
#
# COMPACT_ATOMS: atom_id res chain seq x y z
N MET A 1 14.74 21.25 11.82
CA MET A 1 14.39 21.39 13.25
C MET A 1 14.19 19.98 13.79
N GLU A 2 14.96 19.63 14.86
CA GLU A 2 14.71 18.38 15.60
C GLU A 2 13.64 18.71 16.66
N PHE A 3 12.41 18.25 16.51
CA PHE A 3 11.36 18.46 17.49
C PHE A 3 11.68 17.80 18.84
N PHE A 4 12.36 16.65 18.79
CA PHE A 4 12.90 15.96 19.96
C PHE A 4 14.15 15.20 19.54
N ARG A 5 15.12 15.13 20.45
CA ARG A 5 16.37 14.42 20.25
C ARG A 5 16.42 13.20 21.15
N ILE A 6 16.49 12.02 20.53
CA ILE A 6 16.69 10.76 21.26
C ILE A 6 18.19 10.71 21.64
N LYS A 7 18.49 10.74 22.95
CA LYS A 7 19.85 10.80 23.44
C LYS A 7 20.57 9.45 23.49
N LYS A 8 19.82 8.36 23.49
CA LYS A 8 20.36 6.99 23.63
C LYS A 8 19.86 6.16 22.44
N ASP A 9 20.77 5.43 21.81
CA ASP A 9 20.41 4.54 20.72
C ASP A 9 19.46 3.44 21.19
N ILE A 10 18.41 3.22 20.40
CA ILE A 10 17.39 2.20 20.67
C ILE A 10 17.83 0.90 20.00
N PRO A 11 17.89 -0.23 20.73
CA PRO A 11 18.38 -1.50 20.19
C PRO A 11 17.33 -2.21 19.32
N PHE A 12 17.02 -1.67 18.14
CA PHE A 12 16.03 -2.22 17.19
C PHE A 12 16.42 -3.62 16.73
N MET A 13 17.69 -3.82 16.39
CA MET A 13 18.19 -5.08 15.84
C MET A 13 18.18 -6.23 16.85
N LYS A 14 18.14 -5.92 18.14
CA LYS A 14 17.95 -6.93 19.20
C LYS A 14 16.63 -7.70 19.04
N TYR A 15 15.59 -7.02 18.57
CA TYR A 15 14.24 -7.58 18.37
C TYR A 15 13.97 -7.98 16.91
N ALA A 16 14.93 -7.81 16.00
CA ALA A 16 14.76 -8.03 14.59
C ALA A 16 14.21 -9.42 14.26
N LEU A 17 14.71 -10.48 14.92
CA LEU A 17 14.27 -11.85 14.64
C LEU A 17 12.80 -12.06 15.00
N VAL A 18 12.36 -11.60 16.17
CA VAL A 18 10.96 -11.75 16.62
C VAL A 18 10.02 -10.94 15.72
N LEU A 19 10.39 -9.70 15.41
CA LEU A 19 9.57 -8.81 14.59
C LEU A 19 9.52 -9.30 13.13
N ASN A 20 10.62 -9.81 12.57
CA ASN A 20 10.57 -10.44 11.26
C ASN A 20 9.77 -11.77 11.24
N ALA A 21 9.76 -12.53 12.33
CA ALA A 21 8.88 -13.70 12.43
C ALA A 21 7.40 -13.29 12.41
N ILE A 22 7.02 -12.23 13.13
CA ILE A 22 5.66 -11.66 13.08
C ILE A 22 5.35 -11.17 11.67
N SER A 23 6.27 -10.44 11.04
CA SER A 23 6.15 -9.98 9.66
C SER A 23 5.93 -11.13 8.67
N PHE A 24 6.71 -12.20 8.80
CA PHE A 24 6.56 -13.38 7.96
C PHE A 24 5.20 -14.07 8.14
N ILE A 25 4.73 -14.20 9.38
CA ILE A 25 3.40 -14.77 9.69
C ILE A 25 2.30 -13.88 9.06
N THR A 26 2.38 -12.57 9.24
CA THR A 26 1.40 -11.62 8.68
C THR A 26 1.41 -11.68 7.16
N PHE A 27 2.59 -11.75 6.54
CA PHE A 27 2.74 -11.92 5.10
C PHE A 27 2.15 -13.26 4.60
N ALA A 28 2.43 -14.35 5.29
CA ALA A 28 1.89 -15.67 4.94
C ALA A 28 0.36 -15.70 5.04
N LEU A 29 -0.21 -15.07 6.08
CA LEU A 29 -1.66 -14.90 6.23
C LEU A 29 -2.24 -14.02 5.11
N ALA A 30 -1.57 -12.93 4.74
CA ALA A 30 -1.99 -12.07 3.63
C ALA A 30 -2.06 -12.86 2.32
N VAL A 31 -1.00 -13.62 2.00
CA VAL A 31 -0.96 -14.50 0.81
C VAL A 31 -2.06 -15.57 0.89
N PHE A 32 -2.26 -16.19 2.06
CA PHE A 32 -3.31 -17.18 2.26
C PHE A 32 -4.71 -16.60 1.94
N PHE A 33 -5.03 -15.41 2.46
CA PHE A 33 -6.33 -14.79 2.18
C PHE A 33 -6.46 -14.31 0.74
N LEU A 34 -5.39 -13.85 0.11
CA LEU A 34 -5.38 -13.52 -1.32
C LEU A 34 -5.68 -14.74 -2.20
N ILE A 35 -5.15 -15.92 -1.86
CA ILE A 35 -5.39 -17.15 -2.61
C ILE A 35 -6.78 -17.73 -2.34
N THR A 36 -7.23 -17.73 -1.08
CA THR A 36 -8.47 -18.41 -0.66
C THR A 36 -9.73 -17.59 -0.86
N ARG A 37 -9.64 -16.26 -0.64
CA ARG A 37 -10.78 -15.35 -0.75
C ARG A 37 -10.72 -14.45 -1.97
N GLY A 38 -9.51 -14.15 -2.48
CA GLY A 38 -9.30 -13.16 -3.53
C GLY A 38 -9.62 -11.73 -3.10
N LEU A 39 -9.47 -10.81 -4.02
CA LEU A 39 -9.86 -9.41 -3.84
C LEU A 39 -11.32 -9.22 -4.25
N HIS A 40 -12.06 -8.45 -3.47
CA HIS A 40 -13.40 -7.98 -3.85
C HIS A 40 -13.26 -6.80 -4.82
N LEU A 41 -13.16 -7.12 -6.12
CA LEU A 41 -12.93 -6.12 -7.17
C LEU A 41 -14.18 -5.24 -7.38
N SER A 42 -13.99 -3.95 -7.60
CA SER A 42 -15.05 -3.01 -7.97
C SER A 42 -15.56 -3.25 -9.41
N VAL A 43 -16.67 -2.62 -9.75
CA VAL A 43 -17.22 -2.68 -11.14
C VAL A 43 -16.27 -2.09 -12.17
N GLU A 44 -15.36 -1.24 -11.77
CA GLU A 44 -14.32 -0.69 -12.65
C GLU A 44 -13.47 -1.80 -13.27
N PHE A 45 -13.27 -2.90 -12.55
CA PHE A 45 -12.49 -4.06 -13.01
C PHE A 45 -13.35 -5.20 -13.56
N THR A 46 -14.55 -5.41 -12.99
CA THR A 46 -15.42 -6.55 -13.36
C THR A 46 -16.41 -6.21 -14.46
N GLY A 47 -16.62 -4.94 -14.73
CA GLY A 47 -17.75 -4.46 -15.47
C GLY A 47 -19.06 -4.58 -14.68
N GLY A 48 -20.09 -3.89 -15.12
CA GLY A 48 -21.41 -3.92 -14.48
C GLY A 48 -22.03 -2.55 -14.32
N THR A 49 -23.18 -2.52 -13.64
CA THR A 49 -23.90 -1.29 -13.30
C THR A 49 -23.87 -1.07 -11.79
N VAL A 50 -23.51 0.12 -11.36
CA VAL A 50 -23.63 0.57 -9.97
C VAL A 50 -24.76 1.56 -9.89
N MET A 51 -25.68 1.34 -8.95
CA MET A 51 -26.76 2.28 -8.63
C MET A 51 -26.59 2.74 -7.18
N GLU A 52 -26.65 4.05 -6.98
CA GLU A 52 -26.77 4.65 -5.65
C GLU A 52 -28.20 5.10 -5.44
N VAL A 53 -28.88 4.51 -4.46
CA VAL A 53 -30.24 4.86 -4.11
C VAL A 53 -30.32 5.39 -2.68
N ALA A 54 -31.18 6.38 -2.47
CA ALA A 54 -31.39 6.95 -1.15
C ALA A 54 -32.81 6.62 -0.66
N TYR A 55 -32.88 6.22 0.61
CA TYR A 55 -34.08 6.01 1.39
C TYR A 55 -34.34 7.16 2.35
N THR A 56 -35.59 7.41 2.69
CA THR A 56 -35.95 8.43 3.70
C THR A 56 -35.64 7.97 5.11
N GLN A 57 -35.70 6.65 5.35
CA GLN A 57 -35.37 5.99 6.61
C GLN A 57 -34.17 5.04 6.43
N THR A 58 -33.72 4.41 7.52
CA THR A 58 -32.68 3.39 7.47
C THR A 58 -33.10 2.26 6.55
N ALA A 59 -32.29 2.00 5.52
CA ALA A 59 -32.54 0.95 4.53
C ALA A 59 -32.30 -0.45 5.09
N ASP A 60 -33.22 -1.37 4.86
CA ASP A 60 -33.03 -2.79 5.11
C ASP A 60 -32.32 -3.46 3.95
N ILE A 61 -30.99 -3.63 4.08
CA ILE A 61 -30.14 -4.22 3.04
C ILE A 61 -30.59 -5.63 2.65
N GLY A 62 -31.16 -6.39 3.61
CA GLY A 62 -31.67 -7.74 3.34
C GLY A 62 -32.85 -7.70 2.37
N LYS A 63 -33.84 -6.84 2.62
CA LYS A 63 -34.99 -6.64 1.72
C LYS A 63 -34.59 -6.09 0.36
N VAL A 64 -33.68 -5.12 0.32
CA VAL A 64 -33.17 -4.58 -0.94
C VAL A 64 -32.54 -5.69 -1.77
N ARG A 65 -31.68 -6.50 -1.15
CA ARG A 65 -31.02 -7.63 -1.84
C ARG A 65 -32.07 -8.66 -2.34
N GLU A 66 -33.03 -9.02 -1.53
CA GLU A 66 -34.08 -9.97 -1.88
C GLU A 66 -34.90 -9.44 -3.08
N THR A 67 -35.30 -8.16 -3.04
CA THR A 67 -36.03 -7.52 -4.12
C THR A 67 -35.26 -7.55 -5.43
N VAL A 68 -33.97 -7.17 -5.40
CA VAL A 68 -33.14 -7.12 -6.60
C VAL A 68 -32.83 -8.53 -7.12
N SER A 69 -32.52 -9.49 -6.24
CA SER A 69 -32.29 -10.89 -6.62
C SER A 69 -33.54 -11.54 -7.21
N GLY A 70 -34.74 -11.14 -6.77
CA GLY A 70 -36.02 -11.58 -7.31
C GLY A 70 -36.25 -11.18 -8.79
N LEU A 71 -35.48 -10.22 -9.31
CA LEU A 71 -35.47 -9.85 -10.73
C LEU A 71 -34.58 -10.78 -11.61
N GLY A 72 -33.98 -11.82 -11.01
CA GLY A 72 -33.16 -12.80 -11.74
C GLY A 72 -31.69 -12.48 -11.82
N TYR A 73 -31.18 -11.53 -11.01
CA TYR A 73 -29.76 -11.26 -10.91
C TYR A 73 -29.12 -12.21 -9.89
N SER A 74 -28.12 -13.00 -10.29
CA SER A 74 -27.47 -14.03 -9.45
C SER A 74 -26.40 -13.47 -8.52
N ASP A 75 -25.68 -12.42 -8.92
CA ASP A 75 -24.50 -11.91 -8.21
C ASP A 75 -24.66 -10.42 -7.84
N VAL A 76 -25.76 -10.13 -7.13
CA VAL A 76 -26.05 -8.76 -6.69
C VAL A 76 -25.31 -8.46 -5.39
N ILE A 77 -24.59 -7.35 -5.38
CA ILE A 77 -23.98 -6.83 -4.15
C ILE A 77 -24.81 -5.62 -3.69
N VAL A 78 -25.30 -5.67 -2.48
CA VAL A 78 -26.07 -4.59 -1.84
C VAL A 78 -25.41 -4.24 -0.53
N GLN A 79 -25.04 -2.98 -0.37
CA GLN A 79 -24.36 -2.47 0.83
C GLN A 79 -24.75 -1.03 1.14
N ASN A 80 -24.60 -0.62 2.41
CA ASN A 80 -24.74 0.80 2.75
C ASN A 80 -23.58 1.60 2.16
N PHE A 81 -23.87 2.84 1.76
CA PHE A 81 -22.91 3.74 1.15
C PHE A 81 -22.91 5.11 1.85
N GLY A 82 -21.97 5.29 2.75
CA GLY A 82 -21.83 6.53 3.53
C GLY A 82 -22.79 6.62 4.72
N THR A 83 -24.09 6.53 4.52
CA THR A 83 -25.10 6.57 5.59
C THR A 83 -25.92 5.29 5.62
N SER A 84 -26.68 5.07 6.71
CA SER A 84 -27.62 3.93 6.80
C SER A 84 -28.83 4.06 5.86
N ARG A 85 -29.02 5.21 5.24
CA ARG A 85 -30.12 5.51 4.30
C ARG A 85 -29.69 5.41 2.85
N ASP A 86 -28.40 5.50 2.57
CA ASP A 86 -27.86 5.43 1.22
C ASP A 86 -27.40 3.99 0.94
N VAL A 87 -27.85 3.44 -0.17
CA VAL A 87 -27.56 2.05 -0.56
C VAL A 87 -26.91 2.04 -1.92
N MET A 88 -25.80 1.35 -2.02
CA MET A 88 -25.14 1.02 -3.27
C MET A 88 -25.59 -0.39 -3.70
N ILE A 89 -26.07 -0.50 -4.92
CA ILE A 89 -26.46 -1.75 -5.57
C ILE A 89 -25.59 -1.97 -6.78
N ARG A 90 -24.89 -3.10 -6.81
CA ARG A 90 -24.07 -3.50 -7.94
C ARG A 90 -24.74 -4.65 -8.68
N LEU A 91 -24.92 -4.46 -9.97
CA LEU A 91 -25.55 -5.40 -10.87
C LEU A 91 -24.51 -5.94 -11.86
N PRO A 92 -24.49 -7.25 -12.10
CA PRO A 92 -23.65 -7.83 -13.14
C PRO A 92 -24.13 -7.41 -14.52
N VAL A 93 -23.23 -7.49 -15.52
CA VAL A 93 -23.59 -7.27 -16.92
C VAL A 93 -24.57 -8.34 -17.37
N GLN A 94 -25.70 -7.94 -17.91
CA GLN A 94 -26.70 -8.83 -18.50
C GLN A 94 -26.73 -8.69 -20.02
N LYS A 95 -26.61 -9.81 -20.73
CA LYS A 95 -26.62 -9.80 -22.20
C LYS A 95 -27.99 -9.36 -22.72
N GLY A 96 -27.98 -8.39 -23.60
CA GLY A 96 -29.21 -7.92 -24.29
C GLY A 96 -30.04 -6.88 -23.53
N VAL A 97 -29.57 -6.46 -22.33
CA VAL A 97 -30.22 -5.40 -21.53
C VAL A 97 -29.23 -4.26 -21.36
N THR A 98 -29.68 -3.03 -21.63
CA THR A 98 -28.82 -1.85 -21.41
C THR A 98 -28.76 -1.52 -19.91
N SER A 99 -27.70 -0.83 -19.48
CA SER A 99 -27.57 -0.37 -18.08
C SER A 99 -28.72 0.53 -17.65
N ALA A 100 -29.24 1.35 -18.57
CA ALA A 100 -30.40 2.19 -18.31
C ALA A 100 -31.66 1.35 -18.01
N GLN A 101 -31.93 0.33 -18.84
CA GLN A 101 -33.03 -0.60 -18.62
C GLN A 101 -32.88 -1.39 -17.32
N GLN A 102 -31.65 -1.87 -17.01
CA GLN A 102 -31.39 -2.52 -15.73
C GLN A 102 -31.70 -1.61 -14.55
N SER A 103 -31.21 -0.37 -14.60
CA SER A 103 -31.40 0.60 -13.53
C SER A 103 -32.88 0.96 -13.34
N GLU A 104 -33.62 1.10 -14.44
CA GLU A 104 -35.04 1.41 -14.40
C GLU A 104 -35.84 0.27 -13.78
N LEU A 105 -35.62 -0.98 -14.22
CA LEU A 105 -36.26 -2.17 -13.66
C LEU A 105 -36.01 -2.35 -12.16
N VAL A 106 -34.76 -2.14 -11.74
CA VAL A 106 -34.40 -2.23 -10.33
C VAL A 106 -35.05 -1.11 -9.53
N LEU A 107 -35.02 0.13 -10.05
CA LEU A 107 -35.62 1.27 -9.39
C LEU A 107 -37.15 1.13 -9.25
N GLU A 108 -37.84 0.62 -10.27
CA GLU A 108 -39.28 0.31 -10.22
C GLU A 108 -39.60 -0.74 -9.15
N ALA A 109 -38.80 -1.83 -9.08
CA ALA A 109 -38.97 -2.86 -8.07
C ALA A 109 -38.74 -2.33 -6.66
N LEU A 110 -37.76 -1.48 -6.45
CA LEU A 110 -37.49 -0.84 -5.15
C LEU A 110 -38.60 0.13 -4.78
N ARG A 111 -39.14 0.91 -5.72
CA ARG A 111 -40.26 1.82 -5.50
C ARG A 111 -41.57 1.11 -5.23
N ALA A 112 -41.75 -0.08 -5.75
CA ALA A 112 -42.90 -0.91 -5.40
C ALA A 112 -42.90 -1.33 -3.93
N ALA A 113 -41.69 -1.48 -3.34
CA ALA A 113 -41.51 -1.82 -1.92
C ALA A 113 -41.48 -0.57 -1.02
N ASP A 114 -40.88 0.53 -1.51
CA ASP A 114 -40.78 1.83 -0.84
C ASP A 114 -40.87 2.95 -1.88
N PRO A 115 -42.05 3.63 -2.02
CA PRO A 115 -42.29 4.66 -3.03
C PRO A 115 -41.38 5.91 -2.92
N GLU A 116 -40.77 6.12 -1.76
CA GLU A 116 -39.92 7.29 -1.51
C GLU A 116 -38.45 7.10 -1.91
N VAL A 117 -38.10 5.91 -2.46
CA VAL A 117 -36.75 5.61 -2.94
C VAL A 117 -36.40 6.51 -4.13
N THR A 118 -35.26 7.17 -4.03
CA THR A 118 -34.72 8.04 -5.08
C THR A 118 -33.39 7.51 -5.60
N LEU A 119 -33.26 7.49 -6.94
CA LEU A 119 -31.99 7.22 -7.59
C LEU A 119 -31.10 8.47 -7.53
N ARG A 120 -29.91 8.36 -6.94
CA ARG A 120 -28.92 9.44 -6.89
C ARG A 120 -27.95 9.40 -8.02
N ARG A 121 -27.45 8.21 -8.34
CA ARG A 121 -26.42 8.01 -9.35
C ARG A 121 -26.52 6.62 -9.96
N THR A 122 -26.19 6.56 -11.25
CA THR A 122 -25.96 5.29 -11.96
C THR A 122 -24.66 5.40 -12.72
N GLU A 123 -23.81 4.40 -12.56
CA GLU A 123 -22.57 4.24 -13.31
C GLU A 123 -22.59 2.91 -14.05
N PHE A 124 -22.03 2.89 -15.23
CA PHE A 124 -21.89 1.67 -16.01
C PHE A 124 -20.47 1.54 -16.54
N VAL A 125 -19.89 0.37 -16.35
CA VAL A 125 -18.61 -0.01 -16.93
C VAL A 125 -18.82 -1.23 -17.81
N GLY A 126 -18.51 -1.10 -19.09
CA GLY A 126 -18.55 -2.23 -20.01
C GLY A 126 -17.47 -3.26 -19.67
N PRO A 127 -17.71 -4.57 -19.89
CA PRO A 127 -16.72 -5.63 -19.57
C PRO A 127 -15.37 -5.43 -20.24
N GLN A 128 -15.35 -4.97 -21.49
CA GLN A 128 -14.14 -4.68 -22.24
C GLN A 128 -13.29 -3.59 -21.56
N VAL A 129 -13.95 -2.54 -21.06
CA VAL A 129 -13.28 -1.45 -20.32
C VAL A 129 -12.70 -1.99 -19.01
N GLY A 130 -13.44 -2.87 -18.30
CA GLY A 130 -12.95 -3.52 -17.09
C GLY A 130 -11.68 -4.33 -17.35
N GLU A 131 -11.65 -5.14 -18.40
CA GLU A 131 -10.45 -5.90 -18.79
C GLU A 131 -9.25 -4.98 -19.12
N GLU A 132 -9.47 -3.90 -19.85
CA GLU A 132 -8.45 -2.89 -20.16
C GLU A 132 -7.89 -2.25 -18.88
N LEU A 133 -8.76 -1.94 -17.91
CA LEU A 133 -8.36 -1.35 -16.63
C LEU A 133 -7.57 -2.33 -15.75
N VAL A 134 -7.94 -3.63 -15.73
CA VAL A 134 -7.14 -4.68 -15.06
C VAL A 134 -5.75 -4.76 -15.69
N HIS A 135 -5.70 -4.82 -17.00
CA HIS A 135 -4.42 -4.93 -17.74
C HIS A 135 -3.54 -3.69 -17.51
N GLY A 136 -4.14 -2.49 -17.61
CA GLY A 136 -3.48 -1.22 -17.35
C GLY A 136 -2.98 -1.11 -15.91
N GLY A 137 -3.77 -1.56 -14.93
CA GLY A 137 -3.41 -1.57 -13.52
C GLY A 137 -2.25 -2.49 -13.19
N LEU A 138 -2.25 -3.72 -13.74
CA LEU A 138 -1.15 -4.66 -13.59
C LEU A 138 0.14 -4.15 -14.26
N MET A 139 0.01 -3.53 -15.44
CA MET A 139 1.14 -2.93 -16.14
C MET A 139 1.72 -1.75 -15.35
N ALA A 140 0.86 -0.87 -14.81
CA ALA A 140 1.29 0.24 -13.97
C ALA A 140 2.04 -0.25 -12.73
N LEU A 141 1.51 -1.25 -12.03
CA LEU A 141 2.17 -1.86 -10.88
C LEU A 141 3.55 -2.44 -11.26
N GLY A 142 3.61 -3.21 -12.35
CA GLY A 142 4.86 -3.77 -12.85
C GLY A 142 5.90 -2.70 -13.21
N MET A 143 5.48 -1.63 -13.90
CA MET A 143 6.36 -0.51 -14.27
C MET A 143 6.87 0.26 -13.06
N VAL A 144 6.04 0.50 -12.06
CA VAL A 144 6.44 1.17 -10.80
C VAL A 144 7.45 0.31 -10.05
N VAL A 145 7.18 -0.99 -9.88
CA VAL A 145 8.13 -1.91 -9.24
C VAL A 145 9.46 -1.97 -10.00
N LEU A 146 9.42 -2.07 -11.33
CA LEU A 146 10.62 -2.06 -12.16
C LEU A 146 11.41 -0.77 -12.00
N GLY A 147 10.73 0.38 -12.04
CA GLY A 147 11.35 1.71 -11.83
C GLY A 147 12.04 1.80 -10.46
N ILE A 148 11.40 1.31 -9.42
CA ILE A 148 11.97 1.25 -8.07
C ILE A 148 13.21 0.35 -8.02
N VAL A 149 13.16 -0.83 -8.64
CA VAL A 149 14.31 -1.76 -8.70
C VAL A 149 15.50 -1.10 -9.40
N ILE A 150 15.25 -0.47 -10.55
CA ILE A 150 16.30 0.24 -11.32
C ILE A 150 16.88 1.38 -10.46
N TYR A 151 16.03 2.21 -9.85
CA TYR A 151 16.47 3.30 -8.98
C TYR A 151 17.34 2.80 -7.82
N LEU A 152 16.90 1.77 -7.12
CA LEU A 152 17.64 1.20 -5.99
C LEU A 152 18.96 0.56 -6.43
N ALA A 153 18.98 -0.13 -7.57
CA ALA A 153 20.20 -0.72 -8.13
C ALA A 153 21.25 0.34 -8.52
N MET A 154 20.80 1.51 -8.98
CA MET A 154 21.71 2.64 -9.31
C MET A 154 22.15 3.39 -8.06
N ARG A 155 21.31 3.46 -7.02
CA ARG A 155 21.53 4.31 -5.85
C ARG A 155 22.30 3.63 -4.72
N PHE A 156 22.15 2.31 -4.59
CA PHE A 156 22.68 1.53 -3.48
C PHE A 156 23.43 0.30 -3.94
N GLU A 157 24.28 -0.24 -3.06
CA GLU A 157 24.86 -1.56 -3.19
C GLU A 157 23.74 -2.61 -3.18
N TRP A 158 23.94 -3.72 -3.90
CA TRP A 158 22.92 -4.75 -4.13
C TRP A 158 22.23 -5.28 -2.86
N LYS A 159 22.96 -5.35 -1.72
CA LYS A 159 22.44 -5.82 -0.43
C LYS A 159 21.29 -4.92 0.08
N PHE A 160 21.48 -3.62 -0.02
CA PHE A 160 20.44 -2.64 0.33
C PHE A 160 19.29 -2.63 -0.69
N GLY A 161 19.63 -2.73 -1.98
CA GLY A 161 18.62 -2.80 -3.03
C GLY A 161 17.68 -3.98 -2.86
N VAL A 162 18.22 -5.18 -2.67
CA VAL A 162 17.43 -6.39 -2.41
C VAL A 162 16.58 -6.25 -1.14
N ALA A 163 17.17 -5.76 -0.05
CA ALA A 163 16.45 -5.58 1.21
C ALA A 163 15.25 -4.61 1.06
N ALA A 164 15.43 -3.49 0.36
CA ALA A 164 14.37 -2.53 0.12
C ALA A 164 13.27 -3.10 -0.79
N VAL A 165 13.62 -3.81 -1.87
CA VAL A 165 12.64 -4.44 -2.76
C VAL A 165 11.77 -5.46 -2.00
N ILE A 166 12.39 -6.32 -1.16
CA ILE A 166 11.64 -7.29 -0.36
C ILE A 166 10.69 -6.58 0.60
N ALA A 167 11.14 -5.53 1.31
CA ALA A 167 10.30 -4.77 2.22
C ALA A 167 9.13 -4.07 1.50
N ASN A 168 9.36 -3.50 0.31
CA ASN A 168 8.30 -2.87 -0.47
C ASN A 168 7.26 -3.87 -0.97
N LEU A 169 7.69 -5.02 -1.48
CA LEU A 169 6.76 -6.06 -1.91
C LEU A 169 5.97 -6.63 -0.72
N HIS A 170 6.62 -6.77 0.45
CA HIS A 170 5.95 -7.12 1.69
C HIS A 170 4.80 -6.15 2.01
N ASP A 171 5.02 -4.84 1.93
CA ASP A 171 4.02 -3.83 2.26
C ASP A 171 2.81 -3.91 1.32
N VAL A 172 3.04 -4.07 0.02
CA VAL A 172 1.96 -4.26 -0.97
C VAL A 172 1.13 -5.49 -0.66
N VAL A 173 1.79 -6.63 -0.42
CA VAL A 173 1.09 -7.90 -0.12
C VAL A 173 0.28 -7.79 1.17
N ILE A 174 0.78 -7.09 2.18
CA ILE A 174 0.05 -6.85 3.43
C ILE A 174 -1.22 -6.03 3.16
N ILE A 175 -1.12 -4.91 2.41
CA ILE A 175 -2.30 -4.09 2.07
C ILE A 175 -3.35 -4.95 1.35
N LEU A 176 -2.94 -5.65 0.28
CA LEU A 176 -3.84 -6.52 -0.47
C LEU A 176 -4.43 -7.63 0.40
N GLY A 177 -3.64 -8.18 1.34
CA GLY A 177 -4.07 -9.19 2.29
C GLY A 177 -5.16 -8.69 3.24
N PHE A 178 -5.06 -7.45 3.73
CA PHE A 178 -6.13 -6.82 4.51
C PHE A 178 -7.41 -6.68 3.68
N PHE A 179 -7.31 -6.20 2.46
CA PHE A 179 -8.46 -6.10 1.55
C PHE A 179 -9.09 -7.46 1.27
N ALA A 180 -8.30 -8.51 1.06
CA ALA A 180 -8.79 -9.86 0.87
C ALA A 180 -9.42 -10.45 2.15
N PHE A 181 -8.85 -10.19 3.33
CA PHE A 181 -9.38 -10.70 4.59
C PHE A 181 -10.73 -10.09 4.95
N PHE A 182 -10.83 -8.74 4.89
CA PHE A 182 -12.05 -8.03 5.24
C PHE A 182 -13.05 -7.94 4.09
N GLN A 183 -12.67 -8.39 2.88
CA GLN A 183 -13.46 -8.27 1.65
C GLN A 183 -13.88 -6.81 1.37
N TRP A 184 -12.98 -5.88 1.65
CA TRP A 184 -13.18 -4.48 1.30
C TRP A 184 -13.10 -4.29 -0.21
N GLU A 185 -13.85 -3.34 -0.73
CA GLU A 185 -13.89 -3.07 -2.15
C GLU A 185 -12.54 -2.55 -2.66
N PHE A 186 -12.00 -3.27 -3.65
CA PHE A 186 -10.75 -2.92 -4.32
C PHE A 186 -11.06 -2.19 -5.62
N SER A 187 -10.95 -0.85 -5.62
CA SER A 187 -11.23 0.06 -6.74
C SER A 187 -9.93 0.57 -7.39
N LEU A 188 -10.07 1.31 -8.50
CA LEU A 188 -8.94 2.03 -9.11
C LEU A 188 -8.32 3.04 -8.14
N ALA A 189 -9.13 3.69 -7.32
CA ALA A 189 -8.63 4.58 -6.27
C ALA A 189 -7.75 3.82 -5.27
N VAL A 190 -8.17 2.62 -4.83
CA VAL A 190 -7.37 1.77 -3.94
C VAL A 190 -6.06 1.35 -4.61
N LEU A 191 -6.11 0.95 -5.89
CA LEU A 191 -4.90 0.63 -6.66
C LEU A 191 -3.94 1.83 -6.70
N ALA A 192 -4.46 3.04 -6.95
CA ALA A 192 -3.64 4.26 -6.89
C ALA A 192 -3.04 4.49 -5.50
N GLY A 193 -3.78 4.18 -4.43
CA GLY A 193 -3.26 4.18 -3.06
C GLY A 193 -2.11 3.21 -2.86
N VAL A 194 -2.23 1.97 -3.34
CA VAL A 194 -1.16 0.96 -3.30
C VAL A 194 0.10 1.44 -4.04
N LEU A 195 -0.06 2.03 -5.23
CA LEU A 195 1.06 2.60 -6.00
C LEU A 195 1.72 3.77 -5.27
N ALA A 196 0.93 4.62 -4.62
CA ALA A 196 1.45 5.72 -3.81
C ALA A 196 2.25 5.23 -2.60
N VAL A 197 1.78 4.17 -1.92
CA VAL A 197 2.50 3.54 -0.80
C VAL A 197 3.84 2.98 -1.24
N LEU A 198 3.95 2.37 -2.42
CA LEU A 198 5.24 1.89 -2.95
C LEU A 198 6.28 3.01 -2.97
N GLY A 199 5.93 4.17 -3.52
CA GLY A 199 6.83 5.33 -3.55
C GLY A 199 7.16 5.88 -2.17
N TYR A 200 6.18 5.88 -1.26
CA TYR A 200 6.33 6.39 0.09
C TYR A 200 7.22 5.48 0.96
N SER A 201 7.02 4.16 0.90
CA SER A 201 7.82 3.18 1.64
C SER A 201 9.28 3.13 1.17
N VAL A 202 9.51 3.22 -0.16
CA VAL A 202 10.89 3.33 -0.71
C VAL A 202 11.61 4.54 -0.15
N ASN A 203 10.95 5.69 -0.06
CA ASN A 203 11.59 6.91 0.43
C ASN A 203 12.10 6.76 1.87
N GLU A 204 11.34 6.11 2.74
CA GLU A 204 11.78 5.85 4.12
C GLU A 204 12.98 4.89 4.18
N SER A 205 12.94 3.79 3.43
CA SER A 205 14.07 2.86 3.32
C SER A 205 15.34 3.54 2.83
N VAL A 206 15.23 4.42 1.83
CA VAL A 206 16.35 5.21 1.29
C VAL A 206 16.97 6.11 2.37
N VAL A 207 16.13 6.78 3.17
CA VAL A 207 16.61 7.66 4.26
C VAL A 207 17.39 6.87 5.31
N ILE A 208 16.85 5.71 5.72
CA ILE A 208 17.50 4.84 6.69
C ILE A 208 18.83 4.30 6.11
N PHE A 209 18.83 3.82 4.89
CA PHE A 209 20.02 3.24 4.25
C PHE A 209 21.13 4.29 4.01
N ASP A 210 20.79 5.50 3.61
CA ASP A 210 21.77 6.57 3.50
C ASP A 210 22.38 6.89 4.87
N ARG A 211 21.58 6.88 5.92
CA ARG A 211 22.07 7.11 7.26
C ARG A 211 22.94 5.97 7.77
N ILE A 212 22.61 4.72 7.44
CA ILE A 212 23.46 3.55 7.73
C ILE A 212 24.82 3.70 7.05
N ARG A 213 24.83 4.08 5.76
CA ARG A 213 26.09 4.31 4.99
C ARG A 213 26.93 5.42 5.61
N GLU A 214 26.32 6.52 6.02
CA GLU A 214 27.02 7.61 6.72
C GLU A 214 27.60 7.14 8.05
N ALA A 215 26.81 6.40 8.86
CA ALA A 215 27.23 5.89 10.15
C ALA A 215 28.41 4.90 10.02
N PHE A 216 28.42 4.01 9.03
CA PHE A 216 29.57 3.13 8.76
C PHE A 216 30.85 3.90 8.41
N ARG A 217 30.75 5.06 7.76
CA ARG A 217 31.92 5.91 7.47
C ARG A 217 32.46 6.58 8.72
N LYS A 218 31.54 7.01 9.61
CA LYS A 218 31.86 7.80 10.80
C LYS A 218 32.34 6.94 11.98
N TYR A 219 31.63 5.84 12.25
CA TYR A 219 31.83 5.02 13.46
C TYR A 219 32.60 3.74 13.15
N ARG A 220 33.93 3.75 13.43
CA ARG A 220 34.82 2.65 13.04
C ARG A 220 34.82 1.46 14.02
N LYS A 221 34.36 1.68 15.25
CA LYS A 221 34.44 0.68 16.35
C LYS A 221 33.12 -0.01 16.67
N MET A 222 32.01 0.47 16.07
CA MET A 222 30.68 -0.10 16.29
C MET A 222 30.50 -1.37 15.45
N THR A 223 29.77 -2.33 15.99
CA THR A 223 29.30 -3.52 15.24
C THR A 223 28.26 -3.12 14.22
N THR A 224 27.98 -3.98 13.24
CA THR A 224 26.96 -3.71 12.22
C THR A 224 25.58 -3.43 12.83
N ALA A 225 25.19 -4.19 13.86
CA ALA A 225 23.91 -3.98 14.55
C ALA A 225 23.87 -2.61 15.25
N GLU A 226 24.92 -2.24 15.96
CA GLU A 226 25.01 -0.92 16.64
C GLU A 226 24.97 0.23 15.62
N VAL A 227 25.63 0.09 14.46
CA VAL A 227 25.58 1.10 13.39
C VAL A 227 24.18 1.28 12.85
N ILE A 228 23.45 0.17 12.63
CA ILE A 228 22.08 0.19 12.16
C ILE A 228 21.16 0.80 13.21
N ASP A 229 21.27 0.40 14.48
CA ASP A 229 20.49 0.94 15.59
C ASP A 229 20.71 2.46 15.74
N HIS A 230 21.96 2.91 15.66
CA HIS A 230 22.31 4.33 15.67
C HIS A 230 21.71 5.09 14.48
N ALA A 231 21.79 4.53 13.28
CA ALA A 231 21.25 5.15 12.07
C ALA A 231 19.73 5.31 12.18
N ILE A 232 18.99 4.26 12.52
CA ILE A 232 17.55 4.30 12.72
C ILE A 232 17.16 5.30 13.81
N THR A 233 17.83 5.23 14.97
CA THR A 233 17.54 6.15 16.09
C THR A 233 17.73 7.61 15.67
N SER A 234 18.78 7.90 14.90
CA SER A 234 19.08 9.27 14.47
C SER A 234 18.12 9.82 13.41
N THR A 235 17.39 8.96 12.68
CA THR A 235 16.37 9.36 11.71
C THR A 235 14.97 9.38 12.31
N MET A 236 14.77 8.78 13.48
CA MET A 236 13.44 8.53 14.07
C MET A 236 12.60 9.80 14.26
N SER A 237 13.20 10.92 14.66
CA SER A 237 12.49 12.20 14.80
C SER A 237 11.90 12.66 13.45
N ARG A 238 12.66 12.52 12.37
CA ARG A 238 12.20 12.83 11.01
C ARG A 238 11.10 11.85 10.59
N THR A 239 11.31 10.56 10.78
CA THR A 239 10.35 9.50 10.44
C THR A 239 9.01 9.76 11.12
N ILE A 240 9.00 10.00 12.42
CA ILE A 240 7.75 10.27 13.17
C ILE A 240 7.04 11.51 12.63
N ILE A 241 7.76 12.62 12.39
CA ILE A 241 7.14 13.86 11.92
C ILE A 241 6.56 13.69 10.51
N THR A 242 7.33 13.10 9.59
CA THR A 242 6.88 12.92 8.20
C THR A 242 5.68 11.98 8.10
N HIS A 243 5.72 10.86 8.82
CA HIS A 243 4.63 9.90 8.81
C HIS A 243 3.41 10.42 9.56
N ALA A 244 3.55 11.06 10.72
CA ALA A 244 2.44 11.62 11.45
C ALA A 244 1.73 12.75 10.66
N SER A 245 2.47 13.60 9.96
CA SER A 245 1.88 14.65 9.13
C SER A 245 1.13 14.09 7.93
N THR A 246 1.68 13.07 7.26
CA THR A 246 1.01 12.40 6.14
C THR A 246 -0.20 11.61 6.63
N GLU A 247 -0.07 10.89 7.75
CA GLU A 247 -1.19 10.14 8.34
C GLU A 247 -2.33 11.04 8.78
N ALA A 248 -2.03 12.22 9.36
CA ALA A 248 -3.06 13.20 9.72
C ALA A 248 -3.86 13.66 8.49
N MET A 249 -3.18 13.89 7.34
CA MET A 249 -3.84 14.20 6.08
C MET A 249 -4.70 13.03 5.60
N VAL A 250 -4.17 11.82 5.59
CA VAL A 250 -4.87 10.61 5.14
C VAL A 250 -6.07 10.30 6.03
N LEU A 251 -5.93 10.42 7.36
CA LEU A 251 -7.05 10.26 8.29
C LEU A 251 -8.14 11.32 8.07
N SER A 252 -7.78 12.56 7.72
CA SER A 252 -8.78 13.57 7.36
C SER A 252 -9.57 13.15 6.12
N MET A 253 -8.93 12.53 5.13
CA MET A 253 -9.63 11.96 3.96
C MET A 253 -10.50 10.76 4.36
N PHE A 254 -10.03 9.92 5.27
CA PHE A 254 -10.79 8.77 5.76
C PHE A 254 -12.08 9.17 6.45
N PHE A 255 -12.06 10.20 7.32
CA PHE A 255 -13.23 10.64 8.07
C PHE A 255 -14.13 11.61 7.31
N PHE A 256 -13.56 12.46 6.46
CA PHE A 256 -14.28 13.55 5.82
C PHE A 256 -14.33 13.47 4.29
N GLY A 257 -13.58 12.55 3.67
CA GLY A 257 -13.46 12.42 2.21
C GLY A 257 -14.63 11.73 1.52
N GLY A 258 -15.60 11.25 2.31
CA GLY A 258 -16.75 10.54 1.78
C GLY A 258 -16.42 9.10 1.33
N PRO A 259 -17.45 8.37 0.86
CA PRO A 259 -17.32 6.94 0.53
C PRO A 259 -16.28 6.64 -0.54
N SER A 260 -16.14 7.49 -1.55
CA SER A 260 -15.20 7.28 -2.68
C SER A 260 -13.73 7.31 -2.26
N LEU A 261 -13.38 8.08 -1.20
CA LEU A 261 -12.02 8.17 -0.68
C LEU A 261 -11.75 7.26 0.52
N HIS A 262 -12.78 6.64 1.08
CA HIS A 262 -12.68 5.84 2.30
C HIS A 262 -11.66 4.69 2.17
N TYR A 263 -11.82 3.81 1.19
CA TYR A 263 -10.92 2.68 0.99
C TYR A 263 -9.55 3.08 0.42
N PHE A 264 -9.47 4.17 -0.35
CA PHE A 264 -8.21 4.78 -0.75
C PHE A 264 -7.40 5.22 0.47
N ALA A 265 -8.02 6.00 1.37
CA ALA A 265 -7.37 6.45 2.60
C ALA A 265 -7.00 5.28 3.51
N LEU A 266 -7.85 4.26 3.61
CA LEU A 266 -7.59 3.05 4.38
C LEU A 266 -6.35 2.29 3.86
N ALA A 267 -6.22 2.13 2.53
CA ALA A 267 -5.05 1.52 1.92
C ALA A 267 -3.76 2.31 2.23
N LEU A 268 -3.83 3.65 2.15
CA LEU A 268 -2.71 4.52 2.50
C LEU A 268 -2.33 4.41 3.98
N THR A 269 -3.32 4.45 4.90
CA THR A 269 -3.09 4.29 6.36
C THR A 269 -2.38 2.98 6.66
N ILE A 270 -2.90 1.85 6.15
CA ILE A 270 -2.25 0.55 6.32
C ILE A 270 -0.83 0.59 5.76
N GLY A 271 -0.66 1.13 4.56
CA GLY A 271 0.63 1.21 3.89
C GLY A 271 1.64 2.10 4.61
N ILE A 272 1.24 3.23 5.16
CA ILE A 272 2.11 4.13 5.94
C ILE A 272 2.57 3.43 7.22
N LEU A 273 1.66 2.80 7.96
CA LEU A 273 1.97 2.11 9.22
C LEU A 273 2.91 0.92 8.98
N PHE A 274 2.60 0.08 8.02
CA PHE A 274 3.45 -1.06 7.68
C PHE A 274 4.76 -0.65 7.01
N GLY A 275 4.79 0.45 6.25
CA GLY A 275 5.99 1.01 5.63
C GLY A 275 7.03 1.48 6.65
N ILE A 276 6.62 2.13 7.75
CA ILE A 276 7.52 2.44 8.87
C ILE A 276 8.09 1.15 9.45
N TYR A 277 7.19 0.22 9.76
CA TYR A 277 7.56 -1.05 10.35
C TYR A 277 8.53 -1.84 9.46
N SER A 278 8.22 -1.95 8.17
CA SER A 278 9.02 -2.73 7.22
C SER A 278 10.40 -2.10 6.97
N SER A 279 10.49 -0.77 6.87
CA SER A 279 11.77 -0.07 6.68
C SER A 279 12.71 -0.25 7.88
N VAL A 280 12.17 -0.17 9.11
CA VAL A 280 12.94 -0.29 10.34
C VAL A 280 13.31 -1.75 10.66
N PHE A 281 12.35 -2.67 10.56
CA PHE A 281 12.53 -4.03 11.06
C PHE A 281 12.74 -5.07 9.96
N VAL A 282 12.19 -4.87 8.76
CA VAL A 282 12.36 -5.83 7.65
C VAL A 282 13.56 -5.44 6.79
N ALA A 283 13.55 -4.27 6.19
CA ALA A 283 14.61 -3.84 5.27
C ALA A 283 15.97 -3.74 5.97
N ALA A 284 16.06 -3.09 7.12
CA ALA A 284 17.32 -2.94 7.87
C ALA A 284 17.86 -4.28 8.37
N ALA A 285 16.99 -5.18 8.84
CA ALA A 285 17.39 -6.51 9.29
C ALA A 285 17.84 -7.40 8.13
N ILE A 286 17.14 -7.39 7.00
CA ILE A 286 17.56 -8.15 5.80
C ILE A 286 18.91 -7.65 5.31
N ALA A 287 19.13 -6.34 5.25
CA ALA A 287 20.43 -5.77 4.89
C ALA A 287 21.55 -6.25 5.83
N MET A 288 21.27 -6.30 7.16
CA MET A 288 22.20 -6.84 8.15
C MET A 288 22.49 -8.34 7.90
N TRP A 289 21.47 -9.16 7.66
CA TRP A 289 21.61 -10.60 7.42
C TRP A 289 22.27 -10.93 6.07
N LEU A 290 22.11 -10.08 5.06
CA LEU A 290 22.88 -10.15 3.82
C LEU A 290 24.37 -9.78 4.01
N GLY A 291 24.74 -9.44 5.24
CA GLY A 291 26.11 -9.20 5.61
C GLY A 291 26.64 -7.86 5.10
N VAL A 292 25.85 -6.80 5.20
CA VAL A 292 26.34 -5.44 4.94
C VAL A 292 27.48 -5.15 5.91
N LYS A 293 28.62 -4.75 5.36
CA LYS A 293 29.84 -4.44 6.11
C LYS A 293 30.39 -3.10 5.67
N ARG A 294 31.28 -2.57 6.49
CA ARG A 294 31.98 -1.33 6.21
C ARG A 294 32.80 -1.39 4.93
N GLU A 295 33.44 -2.54 4.64
CA GLU A 295 34.27 -2.74 3.45
C GLU A 295 33.46 -2.60 2.14
N ASP A 296 32.16 -2.91 2.18
CA ASP A 296 31.23 -2.73 1.04
C ASP A 296 31.03 -1.23 0.73
N LEU A 297 31.14 -0.35 1.72
CA LEU A 297 30.72 1.05 1.67
C LEU A 297 31.86 2.07 1.68
N VAL A 298 33.03 1.67 2.12
CA VAL A 298 34.22 2.53 2.24
C VAL A 298 35.30 1.95 1.36
N LYS A 299 35.61 2.63 0.24
CA LYS A 299 36.77 2.27 -0.56
C LYS A 299 38.01 2.29 0.35
N PRO A 300 38.86 1.25 0.33
CA PRO A 300 40.12 1.29 1.06
C PRO A 300 40.90 2.56 0.65
N ALA A 301 41.40 3.28 1.63
CA ALA A 301 42.31 4.36 1.35
C ALA A 301 43.44 3.83 0.43
N ARG A 302 43.66 4.47 -0.71
CA ARG A 302 44.83 4.17 -1.54
C ARG A 302 46.04 4.13 -0.60
N LYS A 303 46.74 3.04 -0.59
CA LYS A 303 48.04 3.01 0.08
C LYS A 303 48.92 4.00 -0.65
N ASP A 304 49.04 5.22 -0.13
CA ASP A 304 50.06 6.14 -0.53
C ASP A 304 51.42 5.45 -0.26
N GLY A 305 52.13 5.08 -1.33
CA GLY A 305 53.46 4.52 -1.19
C GLY A 305 53.79 3.33 -2.09
N ASP A 306 53.37 3.34 -3.37
CA ASP A 306 54.14 2.64 -4.37
C ASP A 306 55.24 3.61 -4.86
N PRO A 307 56.53 3.34 -4.53
CA PRO A 307 57.63 4.20 -4.98
C PRO A 307 57.77 4.28 -6.50
N ASN A 308 57.04 3.42 -7.26
CA ASN A 308 57.06 3.35 -8.72
C ASN A 308 55.75 3.88 -9.36
N ASP A 309 54.86 4.54 -8.63
CA ASP A 309 53.70 5.17 -9.25
C ASP A 309 54.13 6.50 -9.95
N PRO A 310 54.14 6.56 -11.31
CA PRO A 310 54.55 7.78 -12.03
C PRO A 310 53.61 8.97 -11.82
N HIS A 311 52.49 8.79 -11.09
CA HIS A 311 51.51 9.82 -10.79
C HIS A 311 51.42 10.15 -9.28
N ALA A 312 52.35 9.68 -8.44
CA ALA A 312 52.43 10.03 -7.03
C ALA A 312 52.81 11.51 -6.89
N GLY A 313 51.82 12.41 -6.91
CA GLY A 313 52.00 13.84 -6.78
C GLY A 313 51.04 14.71 -7.58
N ALA A 314 50.23 14.15 -8.46
CA ALA A 314 49.18 14.90 -9.15
C ALA A 314 47.98 15.10 -8.27
N THR A 315 47.90 16.22 -7.57
CA THR A 315 46.66 16.73 -6.97
C THR A 315 45.83 17.37 -8.08
N VAL A 316 44.68 16.80 -8.40
CA VAL A 316 43.63 17.47 -9.17
C VAL A 316 42.53 17.84 -8.19
#